data_0d5b0984f36b3de2fe7542de603b3fea
#
_entry.id   0d5b0984f36b3de2fe7542de603b3fea
#
_cell.length_a   1.000
_cell.length_b   1.000
_cell.length_c   1.000
_cell.angle_alpha   90.00
_cell.angle_beta   90.00
_cell.angle_gamma   90.00
#
_symmetry.space_group_name_H-M   'P 1'
#
loop_
_entity.id
_entity.type
_entity.pdbx_description
1 polymer ?
#
loop_
_entity_poly.entity_id
_entity_poly.type
_entity_poly.pdbx_seq_one_letter_code
_entity_poly.pdbx_strand_id
1 'polypeptide(L)'
;MSETVKIHPDLKKKVDLLFKYLGSQGDNIYEYRFGAMGRHMEEYGDGFVSDSIDIPTNDWLDNIMEELFKTYYSEYISDYAGNDYDEYYFVKFKIRPHTKQILVGVDWAEQTSEEYSSSVAFKDDSSIPEFMNGINCDKLKIDFNGSGDDGYINDYGYNKGETHQLIDSVEEEIYRALSREFGGWENNQGARGNMLLDINDEAIKIDIEYYDQNYEDSGFELNIIE
;
A
#
# COMPACT_ATOMS: atom_id res chain seq x y z
N MET A 1 21.52 5.24 12.08
CA MET A 1 22.19 4.90 13.39
C MET A 1 22.41 3.41 13.38
N SER A 2 23.61 2.92 13.72
CA SER A 2 23.89 1.47 13.72
C SER A 2 24.23 1.04 15.14
N GLU A 3 23.54 0.05 15.64
CA GLU A 3 23.76 -0.55 16.97
C GLU A 3 24.08 -2.03 16.85
N THR A 4 24.88 -2.57 17.77
CA THR A 4 25.24 -4.00 17.77
C THR A 4 24.88 -4.62 19.11
N VAL A 5 24.05 -5.66 19.04
CA VAL A 5 23.56 -6.40 20.22
C VAL A 5 23.84 -7.90 20.08
N LYS A 6 23.86 -8.59 21.22
CA LYS A 6 23.97 -10.06 21.22
C LYS A 6 22.60 -10.71 21.10
N ILE A 7 22.56 -11.91 20.53
CA ILE A 7 21.35 -12.73 20.51
C ILE A 7 20.84 -12.93 21.93
N HIS A 8 19.55 -12.64 22.13
CA HIS A 8 18.91 -12.86 23.43
C HIS A 8 19.05 -14.34 23.86
N PRO A 9 19.43 -14.62 25.11
CA PRO A 9 19.71 -15.98 25.59
C PRO A 9 18.58 -16.97 25.32
N ASP A 10 17.33 -16.54 25.45
CA ASP A 10 16.15 -17.39 25.24
C ASP A 10 15.95 -17.79 23.76
N LEU A 11 16.42 -16.95 22.84
CA LEU A 11 16.33 -17.19 21.39
C LEU A 11 17.53 -17.96 20.83
N LYS A 12 18.64 -18.02 21.55
CA LYS A 12 19.90 -18.55 21.03
C LYS A 12 19.76 -19.89 20.32
N LYS A 13 19.09 -20.85 20.94
CA LYS A 13 18.92 -22.20 20.34
C LYS A 13 18.08 -22.16 19.05
N LYS A 14 17.05 -21.31 19.00
CA LYS A 14 16.18 -21.20 17.83
C LYS A 14 16.93 -20.53 16.68
N VAL A 15 17.68 -19.48 16.98
CA VAL A 15 18.49 -18.76 15.98
C VAL A 15 19.64 -19.63 15.46
N ASP A 16 20.27 -20.44 16.30
CA ASP A 16 21.27 -21.42 15.85
C ASP A 16 20.68 -22.46 14.88
N LEU A 17 19.44 -22.92 15.13
CA LEU A 17 18.72 -23.79 14.21
C LEU A 17 18.34 -23.08 12.91
N LEU A 18 17.92 -21.81 12.98
CA LEU A 18 17.64 -20.99 11.81
C LEU A 18 18.89 -20.84 10.94
N PHE A 19 20.01 -20.46 11.50
CA PHE A 19 21.27 -20.35 10.76
C PHE A 19 21.70 -21.68 10.12
N LYS A 20 21.54 -22.79 10.84
CA LYS A 20 21.84 -24.10 10.31
C LYS A 20 20.95 -24.48 9.14
N TYR A 21 19.65 -24.23 9.27
CA TYR A 21 18.68 -24.53 8.23
C TYR A 21 18.94 -23.68 6.98
N LEU A 22 18.98 -22.35 7.13
CA LEU A 22 19.21 -21.43 6.01
C LEU A 22 20.58 -21.64 5.36
N GLY A 23 21.63 -21.87 6.15
CA GLY A 23 22.95 -22.19 5.61
C GLY A 23 23.01 -23.49 4.81
N SER A 24 22.07 -24.42 5.00
CA SER A 24 21.96 -25.63 4.20
C SER A 24 21.22 -25.45 2.88
N GLN A 25 20.53 -24.31 2.67
CA GLN A 25 19.80 -24.01 1.44
C GLN A 25 20.69 -23.45 0.33
N GLY A 26 21.87 -22.97 0.67
CA GLY A 26 22.93 -22.62 -0.31
C GLY A 26 23.15 -21.12 -0.56
N ASP A 27 22.25 -20.25 -0.12
CA ASP A 27 22.42 -18.81 -0.25
C ASP A 27 23.18 -18.22 0.94
N ASN A 28 23.80 -17.05 0.70
CA ASN A 28 24.59 -16.35 1.71
C ASN A 28 23.77 -15.36 2.52
N ILE A 29 22.65 -14.88 1.96
CA ILE A 29 21.79 -13.84 2.54
C ILE A 29 20.34 -14.21 2.28
N TYR A 30 19.55 -14.13 3.33
CA TYR A 30 18.10 -14.31 3.29
C TYR A 30 17.44 -13.08 3.89
N GLU A 31 16.34 -12.62 3.30
CA GLU A 31 15.57 -11.51 3.81
C GLU A 31 14.19 -11.99 4.23
N TYR A 32 13.75 -11.55 5.40
CA TYR A 32 12.39 -11.74 5.90
C TYR A 32 11.81 -10.38 6.26
N ARG A 33 10.57 -10.12 5.82
CA ARG A 33 9.90 -8.84 6.02
C ARG A 33 8.68 -8.99 6.91
N PHE A 34 8.50 -8.03 7.80
CA PHE A 34 7.25 -7.82 8.53
C PHE A 34 6.67 -6.48 8.09
N GLY A 35 5.42 -6.52 7.59
CA GLY A 35 4.64 -5.33 7.38
C GLY A 35 3.96 -4.91 8.69
N ALA A 36 3.91 -3.63 8.95
CA ALA A 36 3.17 -3.09 10.09
C ALA A 36 2.54 -1.75 9.73
N MET A 37 1.35 -1.50 10.26
CA MET A 37 0.61 -0.27 10.10
C MET A 37 0.42 0.38 11.47
N GLY A 38 1.08 1.52 11.69
CA GLY A 38 1.03 2.23 12.94
C GLY A 38 1.42 1.37 14.14
N ARG A 39 0.67 1.49 15.25
CA ARG A 39 0.90 0.68 16.46
C ARG A 39 0.29 -0.72 16.41
N HIS A 40 -0.49 -1.03 15.39
CA HIS A 40 -1.08 -2.33 15.20
C HIS A 40 -0.21 -3.13 14.23
N MET A 41 0.53 -4.08 14.79
CA MET A 41 1.23 -5.09 13.99
C MET A 41 0.19 -6.05 13.44
N GLU A 42 -0.18 -5.91 12.18
CA GLU A 42 -0.74 -7.01 11.44
C GLU A 42 0.43 -7.81 10.91
N GLU A 43 0.55 -9.03 11.40
CA GLU A 43 1.64 -9.96 11.07
C GLU A 43 1.45 -10.49 9.64
N TYR A 44 1.78 -9.68 8.65
CA TYR A 44 1.98 -10.17 7.31
C TYR A 44 3.48 -10.44 7.12
N GLY A 45 3.90 -11.63 7.50
CA GLY A 45 5.21 -12.13 7.09
C GLY A 45 5.15 -12.49 5.61
N ASP A 46 5.84 -11.74 4.76
CA ASP A 46 5.93 -12.04 3.31
C ASP A 46 6.78 -13.29 3.02
N GLY A 47 7.25 -13.98 4.06
CA GLY A 47 8.13 -15.13 3.94
C GLY A 47 9.59 -14.76 3.69
N PHE A 48 10.40 -15.80 3.48
CA PHE A 48 11.82 -15.61 3.15
C PHE A 48 11.99 -15.37 1.65
N VAL A 49 12.56 -14.22 1.33
CA VAL A 49 12.99 -13.90 -0.03
C VAL A 49 14.52 -14.03 -0.09
N SER A 50 15.04 -14.76 -1.07
CA SER A 50 16.46 -14.75 -1.41
C SER A 50 16.61 -14.45 -2.90
N ASP A 51 17.79 -14.00 -3.31
CA ASP A 51 18.07 -13.67 -4.71
C ASP A 51 17.96 -14.88 -5.65
N SER A 52 18.04 -16.11 -5.12
CA SER A 52 18.17 -17.34 -5.92
C SER A 52 17.20 -18.45 -5.57
N ILE A 53 16.59 -18.46 -4.40
CA ILE A 53 15.81 -19.61 -3.89
C ILE A 53 14.54 -19.11 -3.19
N ASP A 54 13.41 -19.62 -3.66
CA ASP A 54 12.13 -19.45 -2.98
C ASP A 54 12.07 -20.48 -1.83
N ILE A 55 12.19 -20.00 -0.58
CA ILE A 55 12.09 -20.88 0.59
C ILE A 55 10.63 -20.95 0.99
N PRO A 56 10.01 -22.15 0.91
CA PRO A 56 8.65 -22.30 1.37
C PRO A 56 8.53 -21.88 2.84
N THR A 57 7.65 -20.94 3.12
CA THR A 57 7.27 -20.60 4.49
C THR A 57 6.70 -21.82 5.18
N ASN A 58 7.05 -22.00 6.43
CA ASN A 58 6.45 -23.00 7.29
C ASN A 58 6.33 -22.44 8.71
N ASP A 59 5.35 -22.92 9.43
CA ASP A 59 5.00 -22.46 10.79
C ASP A 59 6.21 -22.38 11.75
N TRP A 60 7.22 -23.21 11.53
CA TRP A 60 8.42 -23.20 12.39
C TRP A 60 9.33 -21.99 12.10
N LEU A 61 9.53 -21.64 10.83
CA LEU A 61 10.34 -20.49 10.45
C LEU A 61 9.63 -19.19 10.85
N ASP A 62 8.34 -19.10 10.56
CA ASP A 62 7.52 -17.95 10.88
C ASP A 62 7.50 -17.70 12.39
N ASN A 63 7.31 -18.74 13.20
CA ASN A 63 7.36 -18.63 14.66
C ASN A 63 8.71 -18.11 15.19
N ILE A 64 9.84 -18.51 14.59
CA ILE A 64 11.15 -17.98 14.99
C ILE A 64 11.28 -16.51 14.64
N MET A 65 10.86 -16.12 13.43
CA MET A 65 10.93 -14.74 12.98
C MET A 65 10.02 -13.84 13.81
N GLU A 66 8.83 -14.29 14.15
CA GLU A 66 7.92 -13.60 15.05
C GLU A 66 8.52 -13.38 16.45
N GLU A 67 9.16 -14.40 17.03
CA GLU A 67 9.80 -14.27 18.33
C GLU A 67 11.01 -13.31 18.26
N LEU A 68 11.81 -13.35 17.18
CA LEU A 68 12.88 -12.38 16.94
C LEU A 68 12.31 -10.97 16.89
N PHE A 69 11.28 -10.78 16.09
CA PHE A 69 10.62 -9.49 15.96
C PHE A 69 10.11 -8.99 17.31
N LYS A 70 9.30 -9.78 18.02
CA LYS A 70 8.74 -9.41 19.34
C LYS A 70 9.82 -9.07 20.37
N THR A 71 10.95 -9.79 20.35
CA THR A 71 12.04 -9.58 21.30
C THR A 71 12.77 -8.25 21.06
N TYR A 72 13.04 -7.91 19.81
CA TYR A 72 13.84 -6.72 19.50
C TYR A 72 12.99 -5.47 19.18
N TYR A 73 11.69 -5.65 18.89
CA TYR A 73 10.81 -4.55 18.52
C TYR A 73 10.69 -3.50 19.62
N SER A 74 10.30 -3.90 20.81
CA SER A 74 10.02 -2.95 21.91
C SER A 74 11.25 -2.24 22.44
N GLU A 75 12.42 -2.83 22.31
CA GLU A 75 13.66 -2.31 22.87
C GLU A 75 14.46 -1.46 21.87
N TYR A 76 14.39 -1.81 20.56
CA TYR A 76 15.27 -1.22 19.55
C TYR A 76 14.54 -0.64 18.34
N ILE A 77 13.40 -1.19 17.96
CA ILE A 77 12.73 -0.88 16.70
C ILE A 77 11.60 0.13 16.89
N SER A 78 10.87 0.05 18.01
CA SER A 78 9.64 0.83 18.22
C SER A 78 9.84 2.35 18.19
N ASP A 79 11.02 2.83 18.57
CA ASP A 79 11.33 4.27 18.53
C ASP A 79 11.54 4.79 17.09
N TYR A 80 11.80 3.86 16.15
CA TYR A 80 11.99 4.14 14.73
C TYR A 80 10.78 3.77 13.89
N ALA A 81 9.89 2.97 14.44
CA ALA A 81 8.59 2.70 13.87
C ALA A 81 7.68 3.88 14.23
N GLY A 82 7.15 4.58 13.24
CA GLY A 82 6.36 5.79 13.42
C GLY A 82 5.26 5.70 14.45
N ASN A 83 4.97 6.84 15.02
CA ASN A 83 3.90 6.99 16.00
C ASN A 83 2.54 7.28 15.37
N ASP A 84 2.48 7.54 14.06
CA ASP A 84 1.25 7.82 13.35
C ASP A 84 0.56 6.53 12.90
N TYR A 85 -0.76 6.46 13.12
CA TYR A 85 -1.58 5.28 12.82
C TYR A 85 -1.73 5.03 11.32
N ASP A 86 -1.36 5.99 10.48
CA ASP A 86 -1.55 5.95 9.02
C ASP A 86 -0.25 5.64 8.26
N GLU A 87 0.87 5.44 8.96
CA GLU A 87 2.15 5.16 8.33
C GLU A 87 2.41 3.65 8.24
N TYR A 88 2.63 3.16 7.01
CA TYR A 88 3.11 1.82 6.77
C TYR A 88 4.63 1.79 6.89
N TYR A 89 5.15 0.76 7.53
CA TYR A 89 6.57 0.49 7.56
C TYR A 89 6.85 -1.00 7.43
N PHE A 90 8.03 -1.35 6.95
CA PHE A 90 8.52 -2.72 6.93
C PHE A 90 9.75 -2.85 7.81
N VAL A 91 9.76 -3.91 8.62
CA VAL A 91 10.95 -4.34 9.33
C VAL A 91 11.58 -5.48 8.57
N LYS A 92 12.80 -5.27 8.09
CA LYS A 92 13.56 -6.25 7.31
C LYS A 92 14.60 -6.93 8.18
N PHE A 93 14.61 -8.26 8.17
CA PHE A 93 15.63 -9.09 8.78
C PHE A 93 16.49 -9.70 7.69
N LYS A 94 17.71 -9.19 7.51
CA LYS A 94 18.71 -9.78 6.61
C LYS A 94 19.56 -10.77 7.37
N ILE A 95 19.37 -12.05 7.11
CA ILE A 95 20.00 -13.16 7.82
C ILE A 95 21.18 -13.65 7.00
N ARG A 96 22.35 -13.67 7.63
CA ARG A 96 23.62 -14.18 7.09
C ARG A 96 24.05 -15.42 7.85
N PRO A 97 23.64 -16.63 7.44
CA PRO A 97 23.82 -17.86 8.22
C PRO A 97 25.30 -18.20 8.47
N HIS A 98 26.15 -17.98 7.47
CA HIS A 98 27.56 -18.34 7.55
C HIS A 98 28.39 -17.43 8.50
N THR A 99 27.97 -16.19 8.66
CA THR A 99 28.59 -15.25 9.62
C THR A 99 27.83 -15.19 10.93
N LYS A 100 26.73 -15.90 11.05
CA LYS A 100 25.83 -15.90 12.23
C LYS A 100 25.41 -14.48 12.63
N GLN A 101 24.94 -13.74 11.67
CA GLN A 101 24.58 -12.34 11.80
C GLN A 101 23.15 -12.12 11.29
N ILE A 102 22.40 -11.31 12.00
CA ILE A 102 21.09 -10.82 11.57
C ILE A 102 21.17 -9.28 11.58
N LEU A 103 20.93 -8.67 10.43
CA LEU A 103 20.81 -7.23 10.31
C LEU A 103 19.33 -6.89 10.25
N VAL A 104 18.89 -5.98 11.10
CA VAL A 104 17.51 -5.49 11.12
C VAL A 104 17.50 -4.06 10.64
N GLY A 105 16.69 -3.79 9.63
CA GLY A 105 16.43 -2.46 9.10
C GLY A 105 14.95 -2.13 9.13
N VAL A 106 14.62 -0.86 9.11
CA VAL A 106 13.24 -0.36 9.00
C VAL A 106 13.15 0.50 7.74
N ASP A 107 12.22 0.16 6.87
CA ASP A 107 11.86 0.99 5.72
C ASP A 107 10.49 1.63 5.99
N TRP A 108 10.41 2.90 5.68
CA TRP A 108 9.16 3.67 5.75
C TRP A 108 8.47 3.66 4.40
N ALA A 109 7.15 3.56 4.42
CA ALA A 109 6.36 3.89 3.27
C ALA A 109 6.00 5.38 3.34
N GLU A 110 6.60 6.19 2.50
CA GLU A 110 6.14 7.54 2.26
C GLU A 110 5.02 7.49 1.23
N GLN A 111 3.83 7.91 1.64
CA GLN A 111 2.73 8.08 0.70
C GLN A 111 2.97 9.37 -0.07
N THR A 112 3.27 9.24 -1.35
CA THR A 112 3.30 10.35 -2.28
C THR A 112 2.01 10.39 -3.10
N SER A 113 1.62 11.57 -3.58
CA SER A 113 0.49 11.69 -4.49
C SER A 113 0.84 12.54 -5.69
N GLU A 114 0.25 12.19 -6.84
CA GLU A 114 0.34 12.95 -8.08
C GLU A 114 -1.05 13.31 -8.57
N GLU A 115 -1.25 14.60 -8.88
CA GLU A 115 -2.52 15.13 -9.37
C GLU A 115 -2.53 15.20 -10.91
N TYR A 116 -3.63 14.74 -11.49
CA TYR A 116 -3.88 14.81 -12.93
C TYR A 116 -5.28 15.35 -13.22
N SER A 117 -5.43 16.00 -14.37
CA SER A 117 -6.71 16.47 -14.87
C SER A 117 -6.90 16.11 -16.33
N SER A 118 -8.11 15.73 -16.69
CA SER A 118 -8.51 15.44 -18.07
C SER A 118 -9.90 15.99 -18.37
N SER A 119 -10.21 16.15 -19.64
CA SER A 119 -11.53 16.56 -20.11
C SER A 119 -11.95 15.72 -21.31
N VAL A 120 -13.09 15.05 -21.17
CA VAL A 120 -13.64 14.13 -22.15
C VAL A 120 -14.94 14.69 -22.69
N ALA A 121 -15.03 14.94 -23.99
CA ALA A 121 -16.27 15.38 -24.62
C ALA A 121 -17.37 14.31 -24.49
N PHE A 122 -18.61 14.75 -24.36
CA PHE A 122 -19.76 13.85 -24.44
C PHE A 122 -19.80 13.16 -25.80
N LYS A 123 -20.25 11.91 -25.84
CA LYS A 123 -20.52 11.22 -27.10
C LYS A 123 -21.84 11.71 -27.70
N ASP A 124 -22.01 11.50 -29.01
CA ASP A 124 -23.24 11.87 -29.72
C ASP A 124 -24.50 11.17 -29.15
N ASP A 125 -24.31 9.97 -28.57
CA ASP A 125 -25.35 9.14 -27.96
C ASP A 125 -25.32 9.20 -26.41
N SER A 126 -24.68 10.21 -25.82
CA SER A 126 -24.57 10.39 -24.38
C SER A 126 -25.93 10.58 -23.71
N SER A 127 -26.14 9.86 -22.63
CA SER A 127 -27.32 10.01 -21.77
C SER A 127 -27.20 11.16 -20.77
N ILE A 128 -25.99 11.72 -20.60
CA ILE A 128 -25.70 12.76 -19.63
C ILE A 128 -26.50 14.05 -19.88
N PRO A 129 -26.58 14.61 -21.13
CA PRO A 129 -27.34 15.83 -21.35
C PRO A 129 -28.84 15.71 -21.03
N GLU A 130 -29.46 14.56 -21.38
CA GLU A 130 -30.87 14.33 -21.08
C GLU A 130 -31.12 14.22 -19.58
N PHE A 131 -30.28 13.49 -18.87
CA PHE A 131 -30.33 13.35 -17.41
C PHE A 131 -30.18 14.73 -16.73
N MET A 132 -29.14 15.48 -17.08
CA MET A 132 -28.84 16.80 -16.51
C MET A 132 -29.96 17.82 -16.73
N ASN A 133 -30.57 17.80 -17.93
CA ASN A 133 -31.73 18.62 -18.24
C ASN A 133 -32.96 18.20 -17.40
N GLY A 134 -33.15 16.90 -17.19
CA GLY A 134 -34.24 16.34 -16.37
C GLY A 134 -34.19 16.80 -14.91
N ILE A 135 -32.99 16.97 -14.36
CA ILE A 135 -32.78 17.50 -12.99
C ILE A 135 -32.55 19.01 -12.94
N ASN A 136 -32.65 19.71 -14.08
CA ASN A 136 -32.43 21.16 -14.23
C ASN A 136 -31.06 21.61 -13.67
N CYS A 137 -30.00 20.91 -14.04
CA CYS A 137 -28.65 21.08 -13.54
C CYS A 137 -27.65 21.28 -14.70
N ASP A 138 -26.92 22.39 -14.72
CA ASP A 138 -25.88 22.63 -15.74
C ASP A 138 -24.52 22.00 -15.40
N LYS A 139 -24.26 21.79 -14.12
CA LYS A 139 -23.01 21.24 -13.60
C LYS A 139 -23.28 20.30 -12.45
N LEU A 140 -22.76 19.08 -12.53
CA LEU A 140 -22.92 18.08 -11.49
C LEU A 140 -21.56 17.50 -11.11
N LYS A 141 -21.18 17.62 -9.82
CA LYS A 141 -19.95 17.07 -9.28
C LYS A 141 -20.19 15.68 -8.71
N ILE A 142 -19.34 14.72 -9.04
CA ILE A 142 -19.40 13.34 -8.59
C ILE A 142 -18.03 12.98 -8.06
N ASP A 143 -17.98 12.45 -6.84
CA ASP A 143 -16.73 12.01 -6.23
C ASP A 143 -16.51 10.51 -6.49
N PHE A 144 -15.24 10.09 -6.57
CA PHE A 144 -14.84 8.70 -6.71
C PHE A 144 -13.62 8.38 -5.86
N ASN A 145 -13.46 7.10 -5.54
CA ASN A 145 -12.33 6.59 -4.77
C ASN A 145 -12.02 5.14 -5.19
N GLY A 146 -10.76 4.81 -5.35
CA GLY A 146 -10.28 3.46 -5.65
C GLY A 146 -9.17 3.07 -4.68
N SER A 147 -9.15 1.79 -4.30
CA SER A 147 -8.10 1.23 -3.43
C SER A 147 -8.09 -0.29 -3.53
N GLY A 148 -6.92 -0.89 -3.55
CA GLY A 148 -6.76 -2.32 -3.80
C GLY A 148 -7.10 -2.64 -5.25
N ASP A 149 -8.02 -3.55 -5.51
CA ASP A 149 -8.52 -3.86 -6.85
C ASP A 149 -9.98 -3.40 -7.04
N ASP A 150 -10.48 -2.57 -6.10
CA ASP A 150 -11.85 -2.09 -6.09
C ASP A 150 -11.93 -0.57 -6.29
N GLY A 151 -12.79 -0.14 -7.23
CA GLY A 151 -13.10 1.25 -7.49
C GLY A 151 -14.56 1.57 -7.23
N TYR A 152 -14.82 2.69 -6.57
CA TYR A 152 -16.14 3.17 -6.23
C TYR A 152 -16.38 4.57 -6.79
N ILE A 153 -17.43 4.72 -7.56
CA ILE A 153 -17.97 6.01 -7.99
C ILE A 153 -19.24 6.27 -7.18
N ASN A 154 -19.35 7.47 -6.61
CA ASN A 154 -20.51 7.84 -5.84
C ASN A 154 -21.76 7.81 -6.75
N ASP A 155 -22.80 7.11 -6.35
CA ASP A 155 -24.08 7.03 -7.06
C ASP A 155 -24.89 8.34 -7.00
N TYR A 156 -24.35 9.36 -6.33
CA TYR A 156 -24.93 10.69 -6.22
C TYR A 156 -24.00 11.77 -6.75
N GLY A 157 -24.58 12.68 -7.52
CA GLY A 157 -23.93 13.93 -7.88
C GLY A 157 -24.42 15.10 -7.03
N TYR A 158 -23.58 16.12 -6.87
CA TYR A 158 -23.84 17.31 -6.06
C TYR A 158 -23.85 18.57 -6.89
N ASN A 159 -24.89 19.39 -6.75
CA ASN A 159 -24.99 20.73 -7.33
C ASN A 159 -25.57 21.70 -6.31
N LYS A 160 -24.83 22.77 -5.97
CA LYS A 160 -25.28 23.88 -5.09
C LYS A 160 -25.93 23.41 -3.77
N GLY A 161 -25.47 22.28 -3.22
CA GLY A 161 -25.98 21.71 -1.99
C GLY A 161 -27.15 20.76 -2.15
N GLU A 162 -27.62 20.53 -3.37
CA GLU A 162 -28.59 19.50 -3.71
C GLU A 162 -27.89 18.23 -4.16
N THR A 163 -28.46 17.07 -3.80
CA THR A 163 -27.96 15.74 -4.15
C THR A 163 -28.89 15.12 -5.16
N HIS A 164 -28.35 14.59 -6.25
CA HIS A 164 -29.08 13.95 -7.32
C HIS A 164 -28.55 12.53 -7.53
N GLN A 165 -29.45 11.55 -7.44
CA GLN A 165 -29.09 10.17 -7.71
C GLN A 165 -28.85 9.97 -9.21
N LEU A 166 -27.73 9.33 -9.56
CA LEU A 166 -27.39 8.99 -10.93
C LEU A 166 -28.30 7.85 -11.44
N ILE A 167 -28.54 7.83 -12.74
CA ILE A 167 -29.17 6.70 -13.41
C ILE A 167 -28.10 5.77 -14.00
N ASP A 168 -28.38 4.49 -14.11
CA ASP A 168 -27.43 3.45 -14.52
C ASP A 168 -26.67 3.82 -15.81
N SER A 169 -27.33 4.37 -16.81
CA SER A 169 -26.69 4.75 -18.09
C SER A 169 -25.67 5.86 -17.95
N VAL A 170 -25.91 6.84 -17.05
CA VAL A 170 -24.98 7.92 -16.75
C VAL A 170 -23.80 7.39 -15.94
N GLU A 171 -24.06 6.56 -14.95
CA GLU A 171 -23.04 5.92 -14.12
C GLU A 171 -22.07 5.06 -14.96
N GLU A 172 -22.60 4.23 -15.86
CA GLU A 172 -21.79 3.45 -16.81
C GLU A 172 -20.95 4.32 -17.75
N GLU A 173 -21.48 5.46 -18.19
CA GLU A 173 -20.77 6.38 -19.08
C GLU A 173 -19.61 7.08 -18.37
N ILE A 174 -19.85 7.53 -17.16
CA ILE A 174 -18.84 8.12 -16.26
C ILE A 174 -17.72 7.11 -15.97
N TYR A 175 -18.09 5.88 -15.58
CA TYR A 175 -17.12 4.82 -15.29
C TYR A 175 -16.25 4.52 -16.49
N ARG A 176 -16.84 4.44 -17.71
CA ARG A 176 -16.08 4.23 -18.94
C ARG A 176 -15.15 5.39 -19.26
N ALA A 177 -15.57 6.64 -19.01
CA ALA A 177 -14.72 7.80 -19.21
C ALA A 177 -13.53 7.78 -18.26
N LEU A 178 -13.76 7.54 -16.97
CA LEU A 178 -12.72 7.45 -15.96
C LEU A 178 -11.71 6.33 -16.29
N SER A 179 -12.19 5.12 -16.54
CA SER A 179 -11.31 3.97 -16.84
C SER A 179 -10.54 4.11 -18.16
N ARG A 180 -11.06 4.85 -19.13
CA ARG A 180 -10.36 5.12 -20.39
C ARG A 180 -9.24 6.14 -20.22
N GLU A 181 -9.48 7.22 -19.48
CA GLU A 181 -8.50 8.30 -19.29
C GLU A 181 -7.46 7.91 -18.23
N PHE A 182 -7.88 7.18 -17.22
CA PHE A 182 -7.10 6.86 -16.03
C PHE A 182 -7.21 5.36 -15.70
N GLY A 183 -6.80 4.50 -16.65
CA GLY A 183 -6.83 3.04 -16.46
C GLY A 183 -6.05 2.61 -15.23
N GLY A 184 -6.66 1.74 -14.40
CA GLY A 184 -6.05 1.26 -13.17
C GLY A 184 -6.14 2.23 -11.99
N TRP A 185 -7.05 3.20 -12.06
CA TRP A 185 -7.29 4.14 -10.95
C TRP A 185 -7.74 3.44 -9.65
N GLU A 186 -8.27 2.25 -9.76
CA GLU A 186 -8.66 1.37 -8.65
C GLU A 186 -7.53 0.51 -8.10
N ASN A 187 -6.39 0.40 -8.82
CA ASN A 187 -5.34 -0.56 -8.50
C ASN A 187 -4.37 -0.05 -7.41
N ASN A 188 -3.72 -0.99 -6.72
CA ASN A 188 -2.65 -0.73 -5.74
C ASN A 188 -3.10 0.20 -4.61
N GLN A 189 -2.40 1.34 -4.47
CA GLN A 189 -2.73 2.37 -3.47
C GLN A 189 -3.97 3.17 -3.88
N GLY A 190 -4.43 2.98 -5.12
CA GLY A 190 -5.62 3.59 -5.65
C GLY A 190 -5.46 5.06 -6.02
N ALA A 191 -6.63 5.67 -6.18
CA ALA A 191 -6.74 7.09 -6.47
C ALA A 191 -8.05 7.63 -5.92
N ARG A 192 -8.10 8.93 -5.68
CA ARG A 192 -9.35 9.63 -5.38
C ARG A 192 -9.50 10.83 -6.28
N GLY A 193 -10.72 11.28 -6.44
CA GLY A 193 -10.94 12.48 -7.22
C GLY A 193 -12.39 12.86 -7.35
N ASN A 194 -12.62 13.74 -8.31
CA ASN A 194 -13.96 14.16 -8.66
C ASN A 194 -14.11 14.30 -10.18
N MET A 195 -15.33 14.14 -10.61
CA MET A 195 -15.74 14.41 -11.99
C MET A 195 -16.79 15.52 -11.99
N LEU A 196 -16.67 16.42 -12.94
CA LEU A 196 -17.65 17.46 -13.18
C LEU A 196 -18.31 17.22 -14.54
N LEU A 197 -19.58 16.85 -14.53
CA LEU A 197 -20.40 16.85 -15.73
C LEU A 197 -20.79 18.31 -16.02
N ASP A 198 -20.41 18.83 -17.18
CA ASP A 198 -20.63 20.22 -17.56
C ASP A 198 -21.35 20.28 -18.91
N ILE A 199 -22.65 20.64 -18.89
CA ILE A 199 -23.45 20.74 -20.13
C ILE A 199 -22.97 21.88 -21.03
N ASN A 200 -22.53 22.97 -20.45
CA ASN A 200 -22.12 24.14 -21.23
C ASN A 200 -20.83 23.88 -22.03
N ASP A 201 -19.95 23.05 -21.48
CA ASP A 201 -18.71 22.65 -22.14
C ASP A 201 -18.87 21.30 -22.87
N GLU A 202 -20.04 20.66 -22.78
CA GLU A 202 -20.36 19.34 -23.35
C GLU A 202 -19.29 18.28 -22.98
N ALA A 203 -18.84 18.29 -21.72
CA ALA A 203 -17.70 17.48 -21.29
C ALA A 203 -17.84 16.93 -19.86
N ILE A 204 -17.16 15.80 -19.64
CA ILE A 204 -16.79 15.27 -18.33
C ILE A 204 -15.37 15.77 -18.02
N LYS A 205 -15.22 16.59 -17.00
CA LYS A 205 -13.92 17.02 -16.49
C LYS A 205 -13.58 16.14 -15.30
N ILE A 206 -12.36 15.60 -15.30
CA ILE A 206 -11.91 14.64 -14.29
C ILE A 206 -10.66 15.21 -13.63
N ASP A 207 -10.72 15.37 -12.31
CA ASP A 207 -9.56 15.68 -11.47
C ASP A 207 -9.29 14.46 -10.59
N ILE A 208 -8.08 13.93 -10.64
CA ILE A 208 -7.68 12.69 -9.96
C ILE A 208 -6.33 12.87 -9.27
N GLU A 209 -6.23 12.33 -8.07
CA GLU A 209 -5.02 12.23 -7.28
C GLU A 209 -4.70 10.74 -7.11
N TYR A 210 -3.60 10.29 -7.72
CA TYR A 210 -3.06 8.94 -7.54
C TYR A 210 -2.19 8.89 -6.30
N TYR A 211 -2.31 7.80 -5.56
CA TYR A 211 -1.43 7.50 -4.44
C TYR A 211 -0.36 6.51 -4.88
N ASP A 212 0.86 6.78 -4.47
CA ASP A 212 1.98 5.87 -4.59
C ASP A 212 2.66 5.71 -3.24
N GLN A 213 3.21 4.53 -2.98
CA GLN A 213 4.02 4.26 -1.80
C GLN A 213 5.47 4.08 -2.22
N ASN A 214 6.28 5.06 -1.87
CA ASN A 214 7.72 4.94 -1.96
C ASN A 214 8.27 4.45 -0.62
N TYR A 215 9.18 3.46 -0.67
CA TYR A 215 9.83 2.94 0.53
C TYR A 215 11.19 3.57 0.67
N GLU A 216 11.37 4.32 1.75
CA GLU A 216 12.65 4.89 2.11
C GLU A 216 13.30 4.14 3.27
N ASP A 217 14.61 3.86 3.15
CA ASP A 217 15.41 3.31 4.25
C ASP A 217 15.50 4.35 5.37
N SER A 218 15.01 4.02 6.55
CA SER A 218 15.07 4.91 7.73
C SER A 218 16.49 5.25 8.19
N GLY A 219 17.50 4.58 7.62
CA GLY A 219 18.89 4.64 8.10
C GLY A 219 19.09 4.00 9.48
N PHE A 220 18.09 3.28 9.98
CA PHE A 220 18.23 2.44 11.18
C PHE A 220 18.84 1.09 10.81
N GLU A 221 19.84 0.67 11.55
CA GLU A 221 20.45 -0.64 11.42
C GLU A 221 20.75 -1.22 12.80
N LEU A 222 20.14 -2.35 13.13
CA LEU A 222 20.46 -3.16 14.30
C LEU A 222 21.21 -4.43 13.86
N ASN A 223 22.42 -4.62 14.38
CA ASN A 223 23.23 -5.79 14.08
C ASN A 223 23.17 -6.78 15.24
N ILE A 224 22.50 -7.90 15.05
CA ILE A 224 22.37 -8.98 16.04
C ILE A 224 23.43 -10.02 15.73
N ILE A 225 24.32 -10.25 16.67
CA ILE A 225 25.45 -11.20 16.54
C ILE A 225 25.43 -12.27 17.65
N GLU A 226 26.10 -13.41 17.38
CA GLU A 226 26.24 -14.50 18.36
C GLU A 226 27.02 -14.09 19.63
#